data_602bd67214d37d38eb062b667418ba5c
#
_entry.id   602bd67214d37d38eb062b667418ba5c
#
_cell.length_a   1.000
_cell.length_b   1.000
_cell.length_c   1.000
_cell.angle_alpha   90.00
_cell.angle_beta   90.00
_cell.angle_gamma   90.00
#
_symmetry.space_group_name_H-M   'P 1'
#
loop_
_entity.id
_entity.type
_entity.pdbx_description
1 polymer ?
#
loop_
_entity_poly.entity_id
_entity_poly.type
_entity_poly.pdbx_seq_one_letter_code
_entity_poly.pdbx_strand_id
1 'polypeptide(L)'
;LDINFTSPVTNHELSDNCGVEILGAEENNFWKDNKGANINSIRTKKSIEGSDVVIVKFGEKYKQWNAAFDAGYASALNKSIIVIHSDDHQHPLKEVDAAACAVTKDQNQAVKILKYILEGTL
;
A
#
# COMPACT_ATOMS: atom_id res chain seq x y z
N LEU A 1 4.88 14.15 14.59
CA LEU A 1 5.97 13.85 13.66
C LEU A 1 5.83 14.68 12.40
N ASP A 2 6.90 15.27 11.95
CA ASP A 2 6.94 16.05 10.70
C ASP A 2 7.26 15.11 9.53
N ILE A 3 6.19 14.54 8.95
CA ILE A 3 6.29 13.57 7.87
C ILE A 3 5.37 13.99 6.72
N ASN A 4 5.89 13.96 5.50
CA ASN A 4 5.06 14.02 4.31
C ASN A 4 4.41 12.65 4.09
N PHE A 5 3.09 12.62 4.09
CA PHE A 5 2.33 11.39 3.98
C PHE A 5 1.52 11.36 2.68
N THR A 6 1.65 10.26 1.94
CA THR A 6 0.82 10.00 0.75
C THR A 6 0.13 8.65 0.89
N SER A 7 -1.03 8.51 0.28
CA SER A 7 -1.79 7.26 0.28
C SER A 7 -2.47 7.05 -1.07
N PRO A 8 -2.84 5.81 -1.40
CA PRO A 8 -3.77 5.57 -2.51
C PRO A 8 -5.11 6.28 -2.27
N VAL A 9 -5.89 6.43 -3.32
CA VAL A 9 -7.24 6.96 -3.21
C VAL A 9 -8.07 5.98 -2.39
N THR A 10 -8.61 6.44 -1.25
CA THR A 10 -9.40 5.60 -0.34
C THR A 10 -10.91 5.65 -0.60
N ASN A 11 -11.37 6.59 -1.42
CA ASN A 11 -12.75 6.63 -1.90
C ASN A 11 -12.92 5.57 -3.00
N HIS A 12 -13.52 4.44 -2.67
CA HIS A 12 -13.66 3.31 -3.58
C HIS A 12 -14.50 3.66 -4.82
N GLU A 13 -15.56 4.42 -4.66
CA GLU A 13 -16.40 4.83 -5.78
C GLU A 13 -15.60 5.67 -6.79
N LEU A 14 -14.86 6.65 -6.32
CA LEU A 14 -14.00 7.47 -7.17
C LEU A 14 -12.90 6.62 -7.82
N SER A 15 -12.24 5.79 -7.05
CA SER A 15 -11.15 4.93 -7.51
C SER A 15 -11.63 3.93 -8.57
N ASP A 16 -12.78 3.28 -8.35
CA ASP A 16 -13.30 2.27 -9.26
C ASP A 16 -13.82 2.87 -10.57
N ASN A 17 -14.33 4.10 -10.53
CA ASN A 17 -15.00 4.73 -11.66
C ASN A 17 -14.12 5.72 -12.45
N CYS A 18 -12.94 6.09 -11.95
CA CYS A 18 -12.11 7.11 -12.61
C CYS A 18 -11.79 6.76 -14.06
N GLY A 19 -11.60 5.50 -14.37
CA GLY A 19 -11.27 5.06 -15.72
C GLY A 19 -12.41 5.34 -16.71
N VAL A 20 -13.62 4.93 -16.38
CA VAL A 20 -14.78 5.15 -17.25
C VAL A 20 -15.21 6.61 -17.28
N GLU A 21 -15.03 7.34 -16.19
CA GLU A 21 -15.31 8.79 -16.14
C GLU A 21 -14.39 9.58 -17.09
N ILE A 22 -13.13 9.20 -17.16
CA ILE A 22 -12.12 9.91 -17.97
C ILE A 22 -12.07 9.39 -19.41
N LEU A 23 -12.10 8.07 -19.58
CA LEU A 23 -11.83 7.41 -20.87
C LEU A 23 -13.09 6.92 -21.59
N GLY A 24 -14.26 7.03 -20.98
CA GLY A 24 -15.52 6.59 -21.55
C GLY A 24 -16.04 5.30 -20.95
N ALA A 25 -17.36 5.11 -21.10
CA ALA A 25 -18.07 3.97 -20.53
C ALA A 25 -17.64 2.63 -21.14
N GLU A 26 -17.73 1.58 -20.32
CA GLU A 26 -17.50 0.20 -20.73
C GLU A 26 -18.64 -0.68 -20.23
N GLU A 27 -19.11 -1.60 -21.08
CA GLU A 27 -20.13 -2.58 -20.70
C GLU A 27 -19.51 -3.78 -19.97
N ASN A 28 -18.29 -4.15 -20.33
CA ASN A 28 -17.59 -5.29 -19.75
C ASN A 28 -16.87 -4.88 -18.48
N ASN A 29 -17.15 -5.57 -17.36
CA ASN A 29 -16.58 -5.26 -16.06
C ASN A 29 -15.05 -5.38 -16.04
N PHE A 30 -14.47 -6.32 -16.78
CA PHE A 30 -13.01 -6.45 -16.87
C PHE A 30 -12.37 -5.17 -17.42
N TRP A 31 -12.89 -4.62 -18.52
CA TRP A 31 -12.33 -3.42 -19.12
C TRP A 31 -12.59 -2.17 -18.30
N LYS A 32 -13.74 -2.11 -17.62
CA LYS A 32 -14.04 -1.05 -16.67
C LYS A 32 -12.99 -1.02 -15.55
N ASP A 33 -12.76 -2.17 -14.92
CA ASP A 33 -11.77 -2.28 -13.84
C ASP A 33 -10.35 -2.03 -14.35
N ASN A 34 -10.02 -2.52 -15.54
CA ASN A 34 -8.71 -2.33 -16.15
C ASN A 34 -8.39 -0.84 -16.38
N LYS A 35 -9.35 -0.07 -16.89
CA LYS A 35 -9.18 1.38 -17.07
C LYS A 35 -8.87 2.09 -15.75
N GLY A 36 -9.64 1.79 -14.71
CA GLY A 36 -9.43 2.36 -13.39
C GLY A 36 -8.11 1.94 -12.78
N ALA A 37 -7.80 0.65 -12.83
CA ALA A 37 -6.57 0.10 -12.29
C ALA A 37 -5.32 0.70 -12.93
N ASN A 38 -5.33 0.88 -14.25
CA ASN A 38 -4.19 1.47 -14.97
C ASN A 38 -3.92 2.91 -14.52
N ILE A 39 -4.96 3.71 -14.37
CA ILE A 39 -4.83 5.11 -13.92
C ILE A 39 -4.35 5.16 -12.46
N ASN A 40 -4.99 4.38 -11.59
CA ASN A 40 -4.61 4.33 -10.17
C ASN A 40 -3.19 3.82 -9.98
N SER A 41 -2.74 2.88 -10.80
CA SER A 41 -1.38 2.35 -10.71
C SER A 41 -0.31 3.40 -10.99
N ILE A 42 -0.57 4.35 -11.88
CA ILE A 42 0.36 5.46 -12.13
C ILE A 42 0.57 6.26 -10.84
N ARG A 43 -0.52 6.61 -10.18
CA ARG A 43 -0.48 7.38 -8.94
C ARG A 43 0.22 6.61 -7.82
N THR A 44 -0.14 5.35 -7.63
CA THR A 44 0.44 4.50 -6.58
C THR A 44 1.93 4.27 -6.80
N LYS A 45 2.34 3.92 -8.02
CA LYS A 45 3.75 3.72 -8.35
C LYS A 45 4.59 4.98 -8.13
N LYS A 46 4.07 6.15 -8.54
CA LYS A 46 4.75 7.42 -8.31
C LYS A 46 4.91 7.74 -6.83
N SER A 47 3.89 7.46 -6.03
CA SER A 47 3.96 7.64 -4.57
C SER A 47 5.02 6.72 -3.95
N ILE A 48 5.08 5.47 -4.35
CA ILE A 48 6.07 4.51 -3.86
C ILE A 48 7.49 4.93 -4.28
N GLU A 49 7.67 5.28 -5.55
CA GLU A 49 8.97 5.72 -6.07
C GLU A 49 9.52 6.92 -5.30
N GLY A 50 8.66 7.85 -4.92
CA GLY A 50 9.03 9.07 -4.19
C GLY A 50 9.09 8.93 -2.68
N SER A 51 8.78 7.76 -2.12
CA SER A 51 8.76 7.53 -0.67
C SER A 51 10.09 7.01 -0.15
N ASP A 52 10.47 7.44 1.05
CA ASP A 52 11.63 6.88 1.77
C ASP A 52 11.25 5.60 2.51
N VAL A 53 10.04 5.56 3.06
CA VAL A 53 9.49 4.42 3.78
C VAL A 53 8.10 4.13 3.26
N VAL A 54 7.81 2.87 3.02
CA VAL A 54 6.50 2.39 2.56
C VAL A 54 5.86 1.57 3.67
N ILE A 55 4.67 1.99 4.10
CA ILE A 55 3.90 1.26 5.12
C ILE A 55 2.77 0.52 4.40
N VAL A 56 2.73 -0.79 4.60
CA VAL A 56 1.72 -1.64 3.99
C VAL A 56 0.88 -2.28 5.09
N LYS A 57 -0.42 -1.95 5.10
CA LYS A 57 -1.35 -2.45 6.11
C LYS A 57 -2.32 -3.45 5.50
N PHE A 58 -2.40 -4.62 6.13
CA PHE A 58 -3.35 -5.67 5.78
C PHE A 58 -4.44 -5.73 6.84
N GLY A 59 -5.66 -5.36 6.45
CA GLY A 59 -6.83 -5.46 7.32
C GLY A 59 -7.39 -6.87 7.36
N GLU A 60 -8.28 -7.14 8.30
CA GLU A 60 -8.83 -8.47 8.52
C GLU A 60 -10.00 -8.82 7.60
N LYS A 61 -10.75 -7.80 7.12
CA LYS A 61 -11.99 -8.00 6.37
C LYS A 61 -11.81 -8.33 4.90
N TYR A 62 -10.68 -7.97 4.31
CA TYR A 62 -10.46 -8.12 2.87
C TYR A 62 -9.11 -8.77 2.61
N LYS A 63 -9.09 -9.64 1.60
CA LYS A 63 -7.84 -10.11 1.01
C LYS A 63 -7.23 -8.95 0.22
N GLN A 64 -6.29 -8.25 0.80
CA GLN A 64 -5.72 -7.05 0.20
C GLN A 64 -4.57 -7.41 -0.75
N TRP A 65 -4.91 -8.02 -1.87
CA TRP A 65 -3.92 -8.41 -2.87
C TRP A 65 -3.17 -7.22 -3.46
N ASN A 66 -3.86 -6.07 -3.60
CA ASN A 66 -3.21 -4.86 -4.08
C ASN A 66 -2.12 -4.38 -3.12
N ALA A 67 -2.33 -4.50 -1.82
CA ALA A 67 -1.31 -4.16 -0.82
C ALA A 67 -0.08 -5.08 -0.94
N ALA A 68 -0.28 -6.36 -1.20
CA ALA A 68 0.82 -7.30 -1.45
C ALA A 68 1.58 -6.96 -2.73
N PHE A 69 0.87 -6.57 -3.79
CA PHE A 69 1.49 -6.11 -5.03
C PHE A 69 2.34 -4.86 -4.80
N ASP A 70 1.82 -3.89 -4.06
CA ASP A 70 2.53 -2.66 -3.74
C ASP A 70 3.78 -2.93 -2.90
N ALA A 71 3.69 -3.86 -1.95
CA ALA A 71 4.84 -4.29 -1.15
C ALA A 71 5.93 -4.91 -2.03
N GLY A 72 5.56 -5.76 -2.99
CA GLY A 72 6.49 -6.33 -3.96
C GLY A 72 7.16 -5.28 -4.84
N TYR A 73 6.39 -4.31 -5.30
CA TYR A 73 6.92 -3.19 -6.08
C TYR A 73 7.92 -2.36 -5.26
N ALA A 74 7.57 -2.02 -4.03
CA ALA A 74 8.45 -1.29 -3.13
C ALA A 74 9.74 -2.07 -2.83
N SER A 75 9.64 -3.38 -2.65
CA SER A 75 10.79 -4.27 -2.45
C SER A 75 11.73 -4.25 -3.65
N ALA A 76 11.19 -4.32 -4.86
CA ALA A 76 11.97 -4.28 -6.10
C ALA A 76 12.73 -2.95 -6.26
N LEU A 77 12.21 -1.87 -5.70
CA LEU A 77 12.84 -0.55 -5.67
C LEU A 77 13.78 -0.35 -4.47
N ASN A 78 14.01 -1.38 -3.67
CA ASN A 78 14.83 -1.32 -2.45
C ASN A 78 14.33 -0.30 -1.42
N LYS A 79 13.02 -0.09 -1.34
CA LYS A 79 12.43 0.77 -0.32
C LYS A 79 12.41 0.07 1.03
N SER A 80 12.52 0.84 2.10
CA SER A 80 12.29 0.37 3.45
C SER A 80 10.80 0.14 3.66
N ILE A 81 10.41 -1.08 4.04
CA ILE A 81 9.01 -1.47 4.16
C ILE A 81 8.69 -1.78 5.62
N ILE A 82 7.60 -1.21 6.11
CA ILE A 82 7.00 -1.56 7.40
C ILE A 82 5.65 -2.21 7.10
N VAL A 83 5.47 -3.43 7.56
CA VAL A 83 4.23 -4.19 7.36
C VAL A 83 3.41 -4.17 8.65
N ILE A 84 2.10 -4.01 8.50
CA ILE A 84 1.14 -4.09 9.60
C ILE A 84 0.13 -5.19 9.27
N HIS A 85 0.09 -6.24 10.08
CA HIS A 85 -0.95 -7.28 9.98
C HIS A 85 -1.10 -8.03 11.30
N SER A 86 -2.23 -8.74 11.46
CA SER A 86 -2.47 -9.59 12.63
C SER A 86 -1.66 -10.89 12.56
N ASP A 87 -1.58 -11.58 13.69
CA ASP A 87 -0.91 -12.89 13.78
C ASP A 87 -1.56 -13.94 12.86
N ASP A 88 -2.86 -13.81 12.60
CA ASP A 88 -3.60 -14.75 11.73
C ASP A 88 -3.13 -14.71 10.28
N HIS A 89 -2.45 -13.68 9.86
CA HIS A 89 -1.96 -13.50 8.49
C HIS A 89 -0.48 -13.83 8.31
N GLN A 90 0.19 -14.38 9.32
CA GLN A 90 1.63 -14.67 9.26
C GLN A 90 1.98 -15.64 8.12
N HIS A 91 1.24 -16.72 7.98
CA HIS A 91 1.54 -17.69 6.94
C HIS A 91 1.29 -17.18 5.52
N PRO A 92 0.11 -16.61 5.20
CA PRO A 92 -0.13 -16.10 3.84
C PRO A 92 0.76 -14.92 3.46
N LEU A 93 1.24 -14.14 4.42
CA LEU A 93 2.08 -12.96 4.17
C LEU A 93 3.57 -13.19 4.43
N LYS A 94 4.01 -14.43 4.55
CA LYS A 94 5.39 -14.75 4.89
C LYS A 94 6.44 -14.16 3.94
N GLU A 95 6.11 -14.06 2.65
CA GLU A 95 7.03 -13.47 1.67
C GLU A 95 7.04 -11.96 1.74
N VAL A 96 5.90 -11.36 2.01
CA VAL A 96 5.81 -9.90 2.26
C VAL A 96 6.60 -9.55 3.51
N ASP A 97 6.44 -10.32 4.58
CA ASP A 97 7.17 -10.13 5.82
C ASP A 97 8.68 -10.29 5.63
N ALA A 98 9.10 -11.25 4.79
CA ALA A 98 10.51 -11.47 4.49
C ALA A 98 11.15 -10.27 3.76
N ALA A 99 10.38 -9.51 3.00
CA ALA A 99 10.84 -8.31 2.31
C ALA A 99 10.81 -7.05 3.19
N ALA A 100 10.18 -7.11 4.36
CA ALA A 100 10.00 -5.96 5.24
C ALA A 100 11.19 -5.75 6.17
N CYS A 101 11.45 -4.47 6.50
CA CYS A 101 12.39 -4.09 7.54
C CYS A 101 11.81 -4.30 8.94
N ALA A 102 10.50 -4.17 9.07
CA ALA A 102 9.78 -4.41 10.31
C ALA A 102 8.39 -4.97 10.02
N VAL A 103 7.98 -5.94 10.85
CA VAL A 103 6.65 -6.51 10.84
C VAL A 103 5.97 -6.11 12.14
N THR A 104 4.85 -5.43 12.05
CA THR A 104 4.12 -4.90 13.20
C THR A 104 2.71 -5.44 13.26
N LYS A 105 2.09 -5.37 14.42
CA LYS A 105 0.72 -5.84 14.66
C LYS A 105 -0.30 -4.72 14.57
N ASP A 106 0.12 -3.49 14.81
CA ASP A 106 -0.77 -2.34 14.82
C ASP A 106 -0.07 -1.04 14.39
N GLN A 107 -0.88 -0.02 14.16
CA GLN A 107 -0.39 1.29 13.71
C GLN A 107 0.51 1.97 14.75
N ASN A 108 0.28 1.74 16.05
CA ASN A 108 1.08 2.38 17.10
C ASN A 108 2.52 1.91 17.05
N GLN A 109 2.74 0.62 16.77
CA GLN A 109 4.10 0.10 16.59
C GLN A 109 4.79 0.74 15.38
N ALA A 110 4.08 0.88 14.27
CA ALA A 110 4.63 1.53 13.08
C ALA A 110 4.99 3.00 13.35
N VAL A 111 4.14 3.73 14.07
CA VAL A 111 4.42 5.13 14.45
C VAL A 111 5.65 5.23 15.35
N LYS A 112 5.80 4.31 16.31
CA LYS A 112 6.99 4.28 17.18
C LYS A 112 8.28 4.02 16.41
N ILE A 113 8.21 3.15 15.41
CA ILE A 113 9.35 2.89 14.51
C ILE A 113 9.73 4.17 13.75
N LEU A 114 8.75 4.86 13.17
CA LEU A 114 9.00 6.10 12.45
C LEU A 114 9.59 7.17 13.38
N LYS A 115 9.08 7.28 14.59
CA LYS A 115 9.61 8.21 15.58
C LYS A 115 11.07 7.90 15.89
N TYR A 116 11.39 6.64 16.12
CA TYR A 116 12.77 6.23 16.38
C TYR A 116 13.69 6.54 15.19
N ILE A 117 13.24 6.26 13.97
CA ILE A 117 14.02 6.52 12.75
C ILE A 117 14.34 8.02 12.62
N LEU A 118 13.36 8.89 12.90
CA LEU A 118 13.50 10.32 12.71
C LEU A 118 14.22 11.03 13.87
N GLU A 119 13.94 10.62 15.10
CA GLU A 119 14.40 11.31 16.31
C GLU A 119 15.54 10.58 17.05
N GLY A 120 15.70 9.29 16.79
CA GLY A 120 16.70 8.47 17.50
C GLY A 120 16.36 8.21 18.95
N THR A 121 15.09 8.39 19.36
CA THR A 121 14.62 8.20 20.73
C THR A 121 13.42 7.29 20.79
N LEU A 122 13.24 6.62 21.92
CA LEU A 122 12.08 5.73 22.16
C LEU A 122 10.95 6.47 22.88
#